data_03d8928394aa794fe50e9f343f21576c
#
_entry.id   03d8928394aa794fe50e9f343f21576c
#
_cell.length_a   1.000
_cell.length_b   1.000
_cell.length_c   1.000
_cell.angle_alpha   90.00
_cell.angle_beta   90.00
_cell.angle_gamma   90.00
#
_symmetry.space_group_name_H-M   'P 1'
#
loop_
_entity.id
_entity.type
_entity.pdbx_description
1 polymer ?
#
loop_
_entity_poly.entity_id
_entity_poly.type
_entity_poly.pdbx_seq_one_letter_code
_entity_poly.pdbx_strand_id
1 'polypeptide(L)'
;SLAYDSTKIEPEVAESWTTSKDGKVLTFKINPKAKFWDGSQVTAHDVKWSFDRAVSLGGFPAVQMKAGSMKKTSQFAVVDDMTFSITLPRPSKLTLPDLAVPIPFIINSKVAKAHATAKDPWATEYLHKTPAGSGAYKISRWDPGQQFVYERNDAWALGPKPGVKRVIVREVPSASTRRALIERGDADLYMDVPAKDATELAAKTGGKVKISGAPIDNCLHVLALNLKYKPFDNVKVRQAIAFALPYKDIVSAAAYGRGKPMFGGKHKTPQSVE
;
A
#
# COMPACT_ATOMS: atom_id res chain seq x y z
N SER A 1 -0.25 -6.47 9.45
CA SER A 1 -0.35 -5.03 9.13
C SER A 1 0.77 -4.23 9.80
N LEU A 2 0.93 -2.94 9.44
CA LEU A 2 1.77 -2.00 10.16
C LEU A 2 0.95 -1.34 11.27
N ALA A 3 1.57 -1.15 12.44
CA ALA A 3 0.99 -0.35 13.50
C ALA A 3 0.93 1.13 13.06
N TYR A 4 -0.09 1.86 13.53
CA TYR A 4 -0.25 3.27 13.24
C TYR A 4 0.99 4.07 13.69
N ASP A 5 1.50 4.93 12.79
CA ASP A 5 2.66 5.80 13.01
C ASP A 5 3.92 5.08 13.54
N SER A 6 4.16 3.88 13.01
CA SER A 6 5.25 3.02 13.48
C SER A 6 5.69 2.08 12.36
N THR A 7 6.92 1.57 12.47
CA THR A 7 7.44 0.48 11.63
C THR A 7 7.18 -0.90 12.21
N LYS A 8 6.46 -0.99 13.33
CA LYS A 8 6.14 -2.24 14.01
C LYS A 8 5.11 -3.03 13.18
N ILE A 9 5.42 -4.29 12.92
CA ILE A 9 4.50 -5.21 12.24
C ILE A 9 3.63 -5.87 13.31
N GLU A 10 2.32 -5.80 13.11
CA GLU A 10 1.33 -6.37 14.03
C GLU A 10 0.55 -7.53 13.37
N PRO A 11 0.08 -8.49 14.19
CA PRO A 11 -0.82 -9.55 13.74
C PRO A 11 -2.10 -8.98 13.10
N GLU A 12 -2.65 -9.73 12.16
CA GLU A 12 -3.96 -9.48 11.55
C GLU A 12 -4.52 -10.80 11.00
N VAL A 13 -4.46 -11.04 9.67
CA VAL A 13 -4.82 -12.33 9.06
C VAL A 13 -3.90 -13.45 9.56
N ALA A 14 -2.60 -13.18 9.72
CA ALA A 14 -1.72 -14.04 10.51
C ALA A 14 -1.74 -13.58 11.97
N GLU A 15 -2.08 -14.47 12.89
CA GLU A 15 -2.04 -14.17 14.32
C GLU A 15 -0.63 -14.21 14.90
N SER A 16 0.26 -14.98 14.26
CA SER A 16 1.66 -15.11 14.66
C SER A 16 2.53 -15.62 13.51
N TRP A 17 3.83 -15.48 13.65
CA TRP A 17 4.80 -16.05 12.72
C TRP A 17 6.11 -16.37 13.42
N THR A 18 6.85 -17.31 12.83
CA THR A 18 8.20 -17.69 13.25
C THR A 18 9.13 -17.69 12.05
N THR A 19 10.42 -17.48 12.32
CA THR A 19 11.47 -17.56 11.31
C THR A 19 12.46 -18.65 11.72
N SER A 20 12.86 -19.49 10.77
CA SER A 20 13.86 -20.53 11.00
C SER A 20 15.21 -19.94 11.42
N LYS A 21 16.07 -20.74 12.06
CA LYS A 21 17.40 -20.29 12.56
C LYS A 21 18.28 -19.74 11.42
N ASP A 22 18.18 -20.28 10.22
CA ASP A 22 18.90 -19.81 9.03
C ASP A 22 18.23 -18.62 8.33
N GLY A 23 17.11 -18.13 8.83
CA GLY A 23 16.38 -16.98 8.31
C GLY A 23 15.68 -17.21 6.97
N LYS A 24 15.59 -18.47 6.50
CA LYS A 24 15.06 -18.76 5.15
C LYS A 24 13.61 -19.21 5.13
N VAL A 25 13.10 -19.75 6.20
CA VAL A 25 11.69 -20.21 6.28
C VAL A 25 10.91 -19.35 7.25
N LEU A 26 9.86 -18.73 6.75
CA LEU A 26 8.87 -18.02 7.56
C LEU A 26 7.61 -18.87 7.62
N THR A 27 7.12 -19.14 8.82
CA THR A 27 5.89 -19.90 9.05
C THR A 27 4.87 -19.03 9.74
N PHE A 28 3.67 -18.96 9.20
CA PHE A 28 2.57 -18.10 9.65
C PHE A 28 1.42 -18.96 10.15
N LYS A 29 0.86 -18.61 11.29
CA LYS A 29 -0.41 -19.15 11.78
C LYS A 29 -1.55 -18.21 11.37
N ILE A 30 -2.55 -18.74 10.70
CA ILE A 30 -3.73 -17.98 10.28
C ILE A 30 -4.62 -17.77 11.50
N ASN A 31 -5.12 -16.54 11.64
CA ASN A 31 -6.01 -16.18 12.73
C ASN A 31 -7.37 -16.89 12.55
N PRO A 32 -7.83 -17.69 13.51
CA PRO A 32 -9.12 -18.38 13.40
C PRO A 32 -10.33 -17.45 13.33
N LYS A 33 -10.16 -16.18 13.67
CA LYS A 33 -11.20 -15.15 13.51
C LYS A 33 -11.21 -14.50 12.12
N ALA A 34 -10.22 -14.79 11.28
CA ALA A 34 -10.13 -14.22 9.94
C ALA A 34 -11.20 -14.82 9.04
N LYS A 35 -12.16 -14.01 8.58
CA LYS A 35 -13.25 -14.44 7.71
C LYS A 35 -13.35 -13.53 6.50
N PHE A 36 -13.67 -14.12 5.36
CA PHE A 36 -14.06 -13.36 4.17
C PHE A 36 -15.43 -12.69 4.34
N TRP A 37 -15.77 -11.79 3.44
CA TRP A 37 -17.04 -11.06 3.46
C TRP A 37 -18.29 -11.93 3.29
N ASP A 38 -18.13 -13.15 2.74
CA ASP A 38 -19.18 -14.17 2.65
C ASP A 38 -19.33 -15.01 3.92
N GLY A 39 -18.50 -14.75 4.94
CA GLY A 39 -18.46 -15.45 6.22
C GLY A 39 -17.60 -16.71 6.24
N SER A 40 -17.04 -17.14 5.10
CA SER A 40 -16.15 -18.29 5.06
C SER A 40 -14.81 -18.00 5.74
N GLN A 41 -14.20 -19.04 6.29
CA GLN A 41 -12.91 -18.98 6.98
C GLN A 41 -11.77 -18.67 6.00
N VAL A 42 -10.88 -17.76 6.35
CA VAL A 42 -9.60 -17.58 5.65
C VAL A 42 -8.67 -18.74 6.02
N THR A 43 -8.14 -19.43 5.02
CA THR A 43 -7.25 -20.58 5.19
C THR A 43 -5.88 -20.34 4.55
N ALA A 44 -4.92 -21.21 4.87
CA ALA A 44 -3.60 -21.21 4.25
C ALA A 44 -3.67 -21.47 2.72
N HIS A 45 -4.71 -22.17 2.25
CA HIS A 45 -4.97 -22.35 0.82
C HIS A 45 -5.29 -21.06 0.11
N ASP A 46 -6.06 -20.15 0.73
CA ASP A 46 -6.38 -18.83 0.19
C ASP A 46 -5.15 -17.94 0.17
N VAL A 47 -4.34 -17.97 1.22
CA VAL A 47 -3.08 -17.25 1.29
C VAL A 47 -2.15 -17.71 0.18
N LYS A 48 -1.93 -19.04 0.06
CA LYS A 48 -1.08 -19.59 -1.01
C LYS A 48 -1.57 -19.18 -2.40
N TRP A 49 -2.86 -19.33 -2.67
CA TRP A 49 -3.43 -18.96 -3.98
C TRP A 49 -3.23 -17.48 -4.29
N SER A 50 -3.41 -16.60 -3.29
CA SER A 50 -3.22 -15.16 -3.45
C SER A 50 -1.76 -14.79 -3.73
N PHE A 51 -0.82 -15.46 -3.07
CA PHE A 51 0.61 -15.27 -3.29
C PHE A 51 1.05 -15.82 -4.65
N ASP A 52 0.59 -17.02 -5.02
CA ASP A 52 0.84 -17.61 -6.33
C ASP A 52 0.34 -16.68 -7.45
N ARG A 53 -0.87 -16.14 -7.28
CA ARG A 53 -1.44 -15.15 -8.20
C ARG A 53 -0.57 -13.90 -8.31
N ALA A 54 -0.15 -13.33 -7.20
CA ALA A 54 0.64 -12.09 -7.18
C ALA A 54 1.96 -12.22 -7.93
N VAL A 55 2.67 -13.36 -7.79
CA VAL A 55 3.94 -13.58 -8.51
C VAL A 55 3.73 -14.00 -9.96
N SER A 56 2.55 -14.54 -10.32
CA SER A 56 2.26 -15.07 -11.67
C SER A 56 1.69 -14.01 -12.61
N LEU A 57 0.95 -13.03 -12.11
CA LEU A 57 0.35 -11.98 -12.94
C LEU A 57 1.35 -11.00 -13.55
N GLY A 58 2.55 -10.91 -12.99
CA GLY A 58 3.50 -9.88 -13.40
C GLY A 58 3.11 -8.47 -12.90
N GLY A 59 3.63 -7.44 -13.56
CA GLY A 59 3.35 -6.05 -13.20
C GLY A 59 3.78 -5.68 -11.78
N PHE A 60 3.11 -4.70 -11.19
CA PHE A 60 3.46 -4.16 -9.87
C PHE A 60 3.40 -5.22 -8.75
N PRO A 61 2.40 -6.11 -8.67
CA PRO A 61 2.39 -7.16 -7.65
C PRO A 61 3.64 -8.03 -7.64
N ALA A 62 4.09 -8.50 -8.80
CA ALA A 62 5.28 -9.32 -8.91
C ALA A 62 6.58 -8.55 -8.56
N VAL A 63 6.65 -7.26 -8.91
CA VAL A 63 7.77 -6.39 -8.54
C VAL A 63 7.84 -6.22 -7.02
N GLN A 64 6.71 -5.95 -6.39
CA GLN A 64 6.61 -5.80 -4.93
C GLN A 64 7.00 -7.09 -4.21
N MET A 65 6.41 -8.22 -4.59
CA MET A 65 6.76 -9.53 -4.01
C MET A 65 8.25 -9.87 -4.17
N LYS A 66 8.86 -9.46 -5.29
CA LYS A 66 10.27 -9.65 -5.56
C LYS A 66 11.18 -8.84 -4.63
N ALA A 67 10.76 -7.67 -4.17
CA ALA A 67 11.48 -6.87 -3.17
C ALA A 67 11.65 -7.65 -1.86
N GLY A 68 10.62 -8.37 -1.42
CA GLY A 68 10.64 -9.30 -0.29
C GLY A 68 11.29 -10.65 -0.58
N SER A 69 11.99 -10.81 -1.71
CA SER A 69 12.62 -12.08 -2.15
C SER A 69 11.64 -13.20 -2.51
N MET A 70 10.37 -12.87 -2.75
CA MET A 70 9.31 -13.80 -3.15
C MET A 70 9.09 -13.70 -4.66
N LYS A 71 9.50 -14.72 -5.42
CA LYS A 71 9.55 -14.66 -6.90
C LYS A 71 8.83 -15.79 -7.60
N LYS A 72 8.61 -16.90 -6.92
CA LYS A 72 8.13 -18.15 -7.52
C LYS A 72 7.07 -18.79 -6.63
N THR A 73 6.07 -19.40 -7.23
CA THR A 73 5.01 -20.14 -6.55
C THR A 73 5.56 -21.29 -5.69
N SER A 74 6.68 -21.89 -6.09
CA SER A 74 7.35 -22.96 -5.34
C SER A 74 7.91 -22.53 -3.97
N GLN A 75 7.92 -21.22 -3.68
CA GLN A 75 8.34 -20.71 -2.39
C GLN A 75 7.20 -20.73 -1.35
N PHE A 76 5.97 -20.95 -1.77
CA PHE A 76 4.76 -20.88 -0.94
C PHE A 76 4.19 -22.26 -0.70
N ALA A 77 4.00 -22.62 0.55
CA ALA A 77 3.45 -23.92 0.92
C ALA A 77 2.33 -23.82 1.96
N VAL A 78 1.32 -24.66 1.78
CA VAL A 78 0.34 -24.97 2.79
C VAL A 78 0.92 -26.09 3.65
N VAL A 79 1.09 -25.84 4.95
CA VAL A 79 1.52 -26.87 5.91
C VAL A 79 0.31 -27.62 6.42
N ASP A 80 -0.72 -26.89 6.82
CA ASP A 80 -2.06 -27.33 7.14
C ASP A 80 -3.06 -26.21 6.83
N ASP A 81 -4.36 -26.43 7.05
CA ASP A 81 -5.40 -25.45 6.72
C ASP A 81 -5.19 -24.06 7.37
N MET A 82 -4.52 -24.03 8.53
CA MET A 82 -4.29 -22.81 9.30
C MET A 82 -2.82 -22.43 9.38
N THR A 83 -1.93 -23.12 8.65
CA THR A 83 -0.49 -22.85 8.66
C THR A 83 0.05 -22.72 7.26
N PHE A 84 0.63 -21.56 6.96
CA PHE A 84 1.25 -21.21 5.70
C PHE A 84 2.75 -20.97 5.88
N SER A 85 3.57 -21.35 4.90
CA SER A 85 5.01 -21.08 4.94
C SER A 85 5.54 -20.46 3.66
N ILE A 86 6.62 -19.67 3.82
CA ILE A 86 7.39 -19.07 2.74
C ILE A 86 8.84 -19.57 2.88
N THR A 87 9.39 -20.12 1.81
CA THR A 87 10.82 -20.50 1.74
C THR A 87 11.56 -19.51 0.85
N LEU A 88 12.55 -18.83 1.43
CA LEU A 88 13.38 -17.85 0.74
C LEU A 88 14.69 -18.46 0.24
N PRO A 89 15.23 -18.02 -0.91
CA PRO A 89 16.55 -18.48 -1.41
C PRO A 89 17.70 -18.01 -0.50
N ARG A 90 17.49 -16.91 0.22
CA ARG A 90 18.41 -16.32 1.21
C ARG A 90 17.62 -15.55 2.26
N PRO A 91 18.14 -15.34 3.46
CA PRO A 91 17.51 -14.47 4.45
C PRO A 91 17.27 -13.06 3.89
N SER A 92 16.13 -12.48 4.20
CA SER A 92 15.79 -11.13 3.76
C SER A 92 15.09 -10.36 4.88
N LYS A 93 15.62 -9.20 5.23
CA LYS A 93 15.01 -8.28 6.21
C LYS A 93 13.74 -7.61 5.65
N LEU A 94 13.57 -7.60 4.32
CA LEU A 94 12.46 -6.92 3.66
C LEU A 94 11.19 -7.78 3.54
N THR A 95 11.27 -9.11 3.72
CA THR A 95 10.12 -9.99 3.49
C THR A 95 8.93 -9.65 4.38
N LEU A 96 9.12 -9.50 5.68
CA LEU A 96 8.03 -9.18 6.60
C LEU A 96 7.48 -7.76 6.38
N PRO A 97 8.30 -6.70 6.27
CA PRO A 97 7.80 -5.36 5.90
C PRO A 97 7.03 -5.35 4.58
N ASP A 98 7.50 -6.12 3.59
CA ASP A 98 6.86 -6.22 2.27
C ASP A 98 5.49 -6.91 2.33
N LEU A 99 5.26 -7.79 3.28
CA LEU A 99 3.96 -8.40 3.55
C LEU A 99 2.99 -7.48 4.31
N ALA A 100 3.48 -6.40 4.90
CA ALA A 100 2.67 -5.43 5.62
C ALA A 100 2.15 -4.28 4.73
N VAL A 101 2.59 -4.20 3.48
CA VAL A 101 2.00 -3.32 2.47
C VAL A 101 0.81 -4.01 1.80
N PRO A 102 -0.10 -3.25 1.13
CA PRO A 102 -1.33 -3.82 0.57
C PRO A 102 -1.12 -4.73 -0.66
N ILE A 103 -0.04 -5.48 -0.71
CA ILE A 103 0.25 -6.49 -1.72
C ILE A 103 1.09 -7.60 -1.05
N PRO A 104 0.69 -8.87 -1.16
CA PRO A 104 -0.51 -9.40 -1.80
C PRO A 104 -1.77 -9.23 -0.93
N PHE A 105 -2.90 -8.93 -1.55
CA PHE A 105 -4.19 -9.04 -0.88
C PHE A 105 -4.58 -10.52 -0.76
N ILE A 106 -5.11 -10.91 0.39
CA ILE A 106 -5.66 -12.24 0.57
C ILE A 106 -7.09 -12.26 0.03
N ILE A 107 -7.30 -13.10 -0.98
CA ILE A 107 -8.53 -13.22 -1.75
C ILE A 107 -9.18 -14.56 -1.44
N ASN A 108 -10.50 -14.61 -1.37
CA ASN A 108 -11.26 -15.85 -1.29
C ASN A 108 -11.00 -16.69 -2.56
N SER A 109 -10.12 -17.66 -2.42
CA SER A 109 -9.65 -18.47 -3.56
C SER A 109 -10.77 -19.35 -4.13
N LYS A 110 -11.74 -19.77 -3.30
CA LYS A 110 -12.89 -20.57 -3.73
C LYS A 110 -13.79 -19.75 -4.66
N VAL A 111 -14.10 -18.51 -4.28
CA VAL A 111 -14.88 -17.60 -5.10
C VAL A 111 -14.14 -17.28 -6.41
N ALA A 112 -12.86 -16.93 -6.33
CA ALA A 112 -12.06 -16.63 -7.51
C ALA A 112 -11.98 -17.81 -8.49
N LYS A 113 -11.69 -19.01 -8.00
CA LYS A 113 -11.59 -20.24 -8.82
C LYS A 113 -12.90 -20.60 -9.52
N ALA A 114 -14.05 -20.29 -8.91
CA ALA A 114 -15.35 -20.52 -9.54
C ALA A 114 -15.57 -19.64 -10.79
N HIS A 115 -14.82 -18.55 -10.93
CA HIS A 115 -14.88 -17.63 -12.08
C HIS A 115 -13.62 -17.66 -12.96
N ALA A 116 -12.68 -18.54 -12.65
CA ALA A 116 -11.49 -18.75 -13.46
C ALA A 116 -11.83 -19.46 -14.77
N THR A 117 -11.11 -19.11 -15.84
CA THR A 117 -11.24 -19.75 -17.16
C THR A 117 -9.86 -20.17 -17.67
N ALA A 118 -9.81 -20.96 -18.74
CA ALA A 118 -8.54 -21.32 -19.37
C ALA A 118 -7.75 -20.09 -19.87
N LYS A 119 -8.43 -19.01 -20.23
CA LYS A 119 -7.82 -17.74 -20.69
C LYS A 119 -7.51 -16.79 -19.53
N ASP A 120 -8.22 -16.91 -18.43
CA ASP A 120 -8.01 -16.13 -17.20
C ASP A 120 -7.99 -17.05 -15.96
N PRO A 121 -6.90 -17.82 -15.77
CA PRO A 121 -6.81 -18.80 -14.69
C PRO A 121 -6.77 -18.15 -13.28
N TRP A 122 -6.56 -16.84 -13.22
CA TRP A 122 -6.50 -16.08 -11.99
C TRP A 122 -7.76 -15.23 -11.74
N ALA A 123 -8.82 -15.43 -12.53
CA ALA A 123 -10.08 -14.71 -12.45
C ALA A 123 -9.90 -13.17 -12.36
N THR A 124 -8.99 -12.64 -13.16
CA THR A 124 -8.61 -11.22 -13.12
C THR A 124 -9.78 -10.33 -13.53
N GLU A 125 -10.49 -10.70 -14.62
CA GLU A 125 -11.65 -9.95 -15.10
C GLU A 125 -12.78 -9.90 -14.07
N TYR A 126 -13.03 -11.02 -13.39
CA TYR A 126 -14.03 -11.09 -12.32
C TYR A 126 -13.63 -10.24 -11.13
N LEU A 127 -12.39 -10.41 -10.64
CA LEU A 127 -11.88 -9.71 -9.45
C LEU A 127 -11.71 -8.21 -9.66
N HIS A 128 -11.57 -7.73 -10.90
CA HIS A 128 -11.59 -6.30 -11.20
C HIS A 128 -12.95 -5.65 -10.93
N LYS A 129 -14.02 -6.41 -10.93
CA LYS A 129 -15.39 -5.90 -10.74
C LYS A 129 -16.00 -6.33 -9.42
N THR A 130 -15.55 -7.47 -8.89
CA THR A 130 -16.16 -8.10 -7.72
C THR A 130 -15.08 -8.47 -6.70
N PRO A 131 -14.72 -7.57 -5.79
CA PRO A 131 -13.72 -7.86 -4.77
C PRO A 131 -14.16 -8.99 -3.83
N ALA A 132 -13.25 -9.91 -3.50
CA ALA A 132 -13.50 -11.06 -2.63
C ALA A 132 -12.53 -11.05 -1.44
N GLY A 133 -12.60 -10.00 -0.64
CA GLY A 133 -11.68 -9.73 0.48
C GLY A 133 -12.21 -10.13 1.84
N SER A 134 -11.42 -9.77 2.87
CA SER A 134 -11.68 -10.07 4.28
C SER A 134 -11.58 -8.83 5.18
N GLY A 135 -11.56 -7.63 4.63
CA GLY A 135 -11.34 -6.38 5.38
C GLY A 135 -12.53 -5.93 6.22
N ALA A 136 -12.28 -4.89 7.04
CA ALA A 136 -13.27 -4.25 7.91
C ALA A 136 -14.39 -3.52 7.14
N TYR A 137 -14.15 -3.23 5.87
CA TYR A 137 -15.13 -2.70 4.92
C TYR A 137 -15.17 -3.56 3.67
N LYS A 138 -16.34 -3.66 3.06
CA LYS A 138 -16.56 -4.27 1.74
C LYS A 138 -17.06 -3.21 0.76
N ILE A 139 -16.69 -3.34 -0.50
CA ILE A 139 -17.22 -2.50 -1.57
C ILE A 139 -18.64 -2.99 -1.87
N SER A 140 -19.64 -2.14 -1.64
CA SER A 140 -21.05 -2.43 -1.97
C SER A 140 -21.46 -1.86 -3.33
N ARG A 141 -20.75 -0.82 -3.81
CA ARG A 141 -20.96 -0.22 -5.13
C ARG A 141 -19.67 0.37 -5.66
N TRP A 142 -19.43 0.19 -6.93
CA TRP A 142 -18.35 0.82 -7.66
C TRP A 142 -18.86 1.38 -8.99
N ASP A 143 -18.80 2.70 -9.11
CA ASP A 143 -19.11 3.43 -10.35
C ASP A 143 -17.77 3.98 -10.88
N PRO A 144 -17.16 3.34 -11.89
CA PRO A 144 -15.85 3.75 -12.41
C PRO A 144 -15.83 5.22 -12.85
N GLY A 145 -14.79 5.97 -12.43
CA GLY A 145 -14.64 7.40 -12.71
C GLY A 145 -15.59 8.32 -11.93
N GLN A 146 -16.37 7.79 -10.99
CA GLN A 146 -17.32 8.58 -10.20
C GLN A 146 -17.16 8.36 -8.70
N GLN A 147 -17.36 7.12 -8.21
CA GLN A 147 -17.33 6.83 -6.78
C GLN A 147 -17.16 5.37 -6.43
N PHE A 148 -16.72 5.14 -5.20
CA PHE A 148 -16.81 3.87 -4.49
C PHE A 148 -17.70 4.03 -3.26
N VAL A 149 -18.50 3.01 -2.96
CA VAL A 149 -19.27 2.93 -1.71
C VAL A 149 -18.75 1.74 -0.92
N TYR A 150 -18.24 2.03 0.26
CA TYR A 150 -17.83 1.03 1.23
C TYR A 150 -18.89 0.88 2.31
N GLU A 151 -19.22 -0.36 2.65
CA GLU A 151 -20.05 -0.70 3.80
C GLU A 151 -19.25 -1.46 4.83
N ARG A 152 -19.46 -1.14 6.09
CA ARG A 152 -18.78 -1.81 7.19
C ARG A 152 -19.12 -3.29 7.19
N ASN A 153 -18.09 -4.10 7.35
CA ASN A 153 -18.25 -5.53 7.62
C ASN A 153 -18.57 -5.74 9.10
N ASP A 154 -19.83 -5.98 9.40
CA ASP A 154 -20.27 -6.17 10.79
C ASP A 154 -19.76 -7.46 11.42
N ALA A 155 -19.27 -8.42 10.61
CA ALA A 155 -18.60 -9.64 11.05
C ALA A 155 -17.07 -9.48 11.24
N TRP A 156 -16.53 -8.27 11.06
CA TRP A 156 -15.10 -8.01 11.27
C TRP A 156 -14.67 -8.29 12.70
N ALA A 157 -13.63 -9.12 12.88
CA ALA A 157 -13.15 -9.60 14.17
C ALA A 157 -11.63 -9.55 14.37
N LEU A 158 -10.86 -8.96 13.39
CA LEU A 158 -9.41 -8.87 13.48
C LEU A 158 -8.91 -7.56 14.11
N GLY A 159 -9.82 -6.69 14.52
CA GLY A 159 -9.51 -5.42 15.15
C GLY A 159 -10.77 -4.71 15.64
N PRO A 160 -10.64 -3.45 16.09
CA PRO A 160 -11.78 -2.67 16.51
C PRO A 160 -12.79 -2.52 15.37
N LYS A 161 -14.07 -2.67 15.68
CA LYS A 161 -15.13 -2.45 14.72
C LYS A 161 -15.18 -0.95 14.34
N PRO A 162 -15.09 -0.60 13.06
CA PRO A 162 -15.14 0.81 12.65
C PRO A 162 -16.44 1.49 13.09
N GLY A 163 -16.36 2.75 13.57
CA GLY A 163 -17.53 3.53 13.99
C GLY A 163 -18.44 3.92 12.82
N VAL A 164 -17.85 4.25 11.66
CA VAL A 164 -18.57 4.66 10.46
C VAL A 164 -19.15 3.44 9.74
N LYS A 165 -20.46 3.44 9.47
CA LYS A 165 -21.13 2.31 8.80
C LYS A 165 -20.95 2.33 7.29
N ARG A 166 -20.86 3.52 6.69
CA ARG A 166 -20.79 3.69 5.24
C ARG A 166 -19.83 4.82 4.88
N VAL A 167 -18.95 4.56 3.92
CA VAL A 167 -18.00 5.55 3.38
C VAL A 167 -18.22 5.67 1.88
N ILE A 168 -18.43 6.88 1.40
CA ILE A 168 -18.58 7.19 -0.02
C ILE A 168 -17.31 7.95 -0.45
N VAL A 169 -16.52 7.35 -1.31
CA VAL A 169 -15.34 7.99 -1.90
C VAL A 169 -15.69 8.47 -3.29
N ARG A 170 -15.77 9.78 -3.48
CA ARG A 170 -16.05 10.40 -4.78
C ARG A 170 -14.76 10.76 -5.49
N GLU A 171 -14.68 10.49 -6.77
CA GLU A 171 -13.58 10.91 -7.62
C GLU A 171 -13.82 12.35 -8.08
N VAL A 172 -13.04 13.28 -7.56
CA VAL A 172 -13.11 14.72 -7.89
C VAL A 172 -11.73 15.17 -8.36
N PRO A 173 -11.45 15.23 -9.67
CA PRO A 173 -10.12 15.51 -10.22
C PRO A 173 -9.55 16.87 -9.80
N SER A 174 -10.37 17.92 -9.78
CA SER A 174 -9.95 19.27 -9.47
C SER A 174 -9.66 19.50 -7.98
N ALA A 175 -8.43 19.87 -7.64
CA ALA A 175 -8.04 20.18 -6.26
C ALA A 175 -8.83 21.38 -5.68
N SER A 176 -9.10 22.41 -6.49
CA SER A 176 -9.91 23.55 -6.06
C SER A 176 -11.35 23.16 -5.74
N THR A 177 -11.94 22.26 -6.52
CA THR A 177 -13.27 21.70 -6.24
C THR A 177 -13.26 20.89 -4.96
N ARG A 178 -12.26 20.01 -4.74
CA ARG A 178 -12.14 19.26 -3.48
C ARG A 178 -12.02 20.18 -2.27
N ARG A 179 -11.22 21.24 -2.38
CA ARG A 179 -11.09 22.27 -1.34
C ARG A 179 -12.43 22.94 -1.06
N ALA A 180 -13.16 23.36 -2.07
CA ALA A 180 -14.47 23.98 -1.90
C ALA A 180 -15.48 23.05 -1.22
N LEU A 181 -15.49 21.77 -1.55
CA LEU A 181 -16.35 20.76 -0.93
C LEU A 181 -16.09 20.61 0.57
N ILE A 182 -14.82 20.53 0.98
CA ILE A 182 -14.47 20.39 2.41
C ILE A 182 -14.75 21.69 3.18
N GLU A 183 -14.50 22.86 2.61
CA GLU A 183 -14.77 24.14 3.27
C GLU A 183 -16.27 24.40 3.48
N ARG A 184 -17.12 23.92 2.58
CA ARG A 184 -18.60 24.01 2.73
C ARG A 184 -19.19 22.93 3.64
N GLY A 185 -18.45 21.84 3.90
CA GLY A 185 -18.93 20.67 4.63
C GLY A 185 -19.72 19.67 3.76
N ASP A 186 -19.58 19.76 2.44
CA ASP A 186 -20.15 18.81 1.48
C ASP A 186 -19.32 17.52 1.38
N ALA A 187 -18.15 17.50 2.01
CA ALA A 187 -17.29 16.34 2.22
C ALA A 187 -16.73 16.36 3.64
N ASP A 188 -16.61 15.17 4.24
CA ASP A 188 -16.10 14.99 5.60
C ASP A 188 -14.58 14.83 5.62
N LEU A 189 -13.99 14.33 4.53
CA LEU A 189 -12.56 14.08 4.41
C LEU A 189 -12.05 14.45 3.00
N TYR A 190 -10.89 15.08 2.96
CA TYR A 190 -10.14 15.36 1.75
C TYR A 190 -8.72 14.82 1.91
N MET A 191 -8.34 13.84 1.09
CA MET A 191 -7.00 13.25 1.05
C MET A 191 -6.13 13.91 -0.03
N ASP A 192 -4.81 13.78 0.10
CA ASP A 192 -3.83 14.31 -0.85
C ASP A 192 -3.98 15.82 -1.10
N VAL A 193 -4.09 16.55 -0.01
CA VAL A 193 -4.26 18.02 -0.04
C VAL A 193 -2.96 18.66 -0.55
N PRO A 194 -3.00 19.50 -1.61
CA PRO A 194 -1.82 20.24 -2.03
C PRO A 194 -1.18 21.02 -0.88
N ALA A 195 0.15 21.06 -0.83
CA ALA A 195 0.87 21.68 0.29
C ALA A 195 0.44 23.15 0.54
N LYS A 196 0.18 23.90 -0.52
CA LYS A 196 -0.38 25.26 -0.46
C LYS A 196 -1.71 25.29 0.26
N ASP A 197 -2.69 24.48 -0.21
CA ASP A 197 -4.03 24.43 0.35
C ASP A 197 -4.01 23.99 1.82
N ALA A 198 -3.20 22.98 2.14
CA ALA A 198 -3.05 22.52 3.51
C ALA A 198 -2.47 23.61 4.43
N THR A 199 -1.53 24.43 3.95
CA THR A 199 -0.97 25.54 4.72
C THR A 199 -1.98 26.65 4.93
N GLU A 200 -2.71 27.05 3.89
CA GLU A 200 -3.73 28.09 3.96
C GLU A 200 -4.94 27.66 4.85
N LEU A 201 -5.40 26.41 4.72
CA LEU A 201 -6.47 25.87 5.55
C LEU A 201 -6.06 25.76 7.03
N ALA A 202 -4.82 25.36 7.30
CA ALA A 202 -4.30 25.29 8.67
C ALA A 202 -4.16 26.68 9.32
N ALA A 203 -3.88 27.72 8.54
CA ALA A 203 -3.74 29.10 9.02
C ALA A 203 -5.09 29.77 9.32
N LYS A 204 -6.21 29.23 8.83
CA LYS A 204 -7.56 29.75 9.11
C LYS A 204 -7.94 29.41 10.56
N THR A 205 -7.70 30.34 11.49
CA THR A 205 -8.13 30.23 12.89
C THR A 205 -9.65 30.18 13.00
N GLY A 206 -10.16 29.21 13.77
CA GLY A 206 -11.61 29.01 13.94
C GLY A 206 -12.30 28.31 12.77
N GLY A 207 -11.54 27.81 11.79
CA GLY A 207 -12.06 27.06 10.67
C GLY A 207 -12.66 25.70 11.08
N LYS A 208 -13.70 25.29 10.37
CA LYS A 208 -14.36 23.98 10.56
C LYS A 208 -13.46 22.82 10.05
N VAL A 209 -12.42 23.13 9.27
CA VAL A 209 -11.53 22.15 8.65
C VAL A 209 -10.28 21.96 9.51
N LYS A 210 -10.03 20.72 9.92
CA LYS A 210 -8.81 20.31 10.62
C LYS A 210 -7.82 19.68 9.64
N ILE A 211 -6.58 20.14 9.63
CA ILE A 211 -5.50 19.51 8.86
C ILE A 211 -4.79 18.51 9.77
N SER A 212 -4.66 17.29 9.30
CA SER A 212 -3.87 16.24 9.93
C SER A 212 -2.91 15.66 8.91
N GLY A 213 -1.68 15.41 9.30
CA GLY A 213 -0.66 14.81 8.45
C GLY A 213 0.35 14.06 9.28
N ALA A 214 0.89 12.99 8.72
CA ALA A 214 2.00 12.24 9.31
C ALA A 214 3.25 12.43 8.44
N PRO A 215 4.46 12.48 9.03
CA PRO A 215 5.70 12.43 8.26
C PRO A 215 5.77 11.12 7.47
N ILE A 216 6.12 11.21 6.19
CA ILE A 216 6.38 10.04 5.34
C ILE A 216 7.89 9.98 5.11
N ASP A 217 8.60 9.20 5.92
CA ASP A 217 10.07 9.13 5.87
C ASP A 217 10.60 8.25 4.73
N ASN A 218 9.76 7.46 4.09
CA ASN A 218 10.10 6.56 3.00
C ASN A 218 9.68 7.07 1.61
N CYS A 219 9.30 8.33 1.49
CA CYS A 219 8.89 8.94 0.22
C CYS A 219 10.00 9.84 -0.33
N LEU A 220 10.34 9.64 -1.60
CA LEU A 220 11.34 10.42 -2.32
C LEU A 220 10.73 11.09 -3.53
N HIS A 221 11.00 12.39 -3.69
CA HIS A 221 10.82 13.06 -4.97
C HIS A 221 12.13 12.98 -5.74
N VAL A 222 12.11 12.36 -6.91
CA VAL A 222 13.30 12.17 -7.75
C VAL A 222 13.14 12.82 -9.10
N LEU A 223 14.19 13.45 -9.59
CA LEU A 223 14.35 13.81 -10.99
C LEU A 223 15.14 12.70 -11.67
N ALA A 224 14.47 11.86 -12.44
CA ALA A 224 15.10 10.78 -13.18
C ALA A 224 15.53 11.27 -14.57
N LEU A 225 16.81 11.14 -14.90
CA LEU A 225 17.37 11.45 -16.20
C LEU A 225 17.60 10.14 -16.98
N ASN A 226 17.02 10.03 -18.18
CA ASN A 226 17.18 8.84 -18.99
C ASN A 226 18.58 8.83 -19.67
N LEU A 227 19.45 7.95 -19.17
CA LEU A 227 20.84 7.87 -19.60
C LEU A 227 21.03 7.42 -21.08
N LYS A 228 19.98 6.92 -21.72
CA LYS A 228 19.99 6.53 -23.14
C LYS A 228 19.80 7.72 -24.08
N TYR A 229 19.39 8.88 -23.56
CA TYR A 229 19.17 10.09 -24.36
C TYR A 229 20.28 11.10 -24.15
N LYS A 230 20.83 11.64 -25.24
CA LYS A 230 21.73 12.80 -25.20
C LYS A 230 20.97 14.05 -24.76
N PRO A 231 21.61 14.91 -23.95
CA PRO A 231 22.99 14.86 -23.45
C PRO A 231 23.12 14.13 -22.10
N PHE A 232 22.10 13.41 -21.62
CA PHE A 232 22.06 12.79 -20.28
C PHE A 232 22.94 11.53 -20.15
N ASP A 233 23.46 11.00 -21.24
CA ASP A 233 24.51 9.97 -21.27
C ASP A 233 25.83 10.51 -20.66
N ASN A 234 26.09 11.82 -20.75
CA ASN A 234 27.26 12.45 -20.15
C ASN A 234 27.08 12.72 -18.65
N VAL A 235 27.95 12.14 -17.82
CA VAL A 235 27.92 12.31 -16.36
C VAL A 235 28.07 13.77 -15.92
N LYS A 236 28.90 14.55 -16.63
CA LYS A 236 29.13 15.97 -16.28
C LYS A 236 27.88 16.81 -16.49
N VAL A 237 27.07 16.50 -17.51
CA VAL A 237 25.79 17.16 -17.73
C VAL A 237 24.83 16.85 -16.58
N ARG A 238 24.75 15.60 -16.15
CA ARG A 238 23.90 15.24 -15.00
C ARG A 238 24.35 15.92 -13.71
N GLN A 239 25.67 15.99 -13.48
CA GLN A 239 26.22 16.71 -12.33
C GLN A 239 25.92 18.21 -12.41
N ALA A 240 26.07 18.83 -13.58
CA ALA A 240 25.72 20.24 -13.77
C ALA A 240 24.25 20.53 -13.45
N ILE A 241 23.33 19.66 -13.89
CA ILE A 241 21.91 19.77 -13.56
C ILE A 241 21.71 19.66 -12.04
N ALA A 242 22.33 18.66 -11.38
CA ALA A 242 22.21 18.49 -9.94
C ALA A 242 22.72 19.71 -9.16
N PHE A 243 23.82 20.33 -9.58
CA PHE A 243 24.34 21.55 -8.94
C PHE A 243 23.51 22.79 -9.25
N ALA A 244 22.86 22.86 -10.41
CA ALA A 244 22.01 23.99 -10.80
C ALA A 244 20.63 24.00 -10.11
N LEU A 245 20.19 22.89 -9.53
CA LEU A 245 18.89 22.83 -8.87
C LEU A 245 18.87 23.67 -7.58
N PRO A 246 17.92 24.61 -7.44
CA PRO A 246 17.78 25.42 -6.23
C PRO A 246 17.03 24.65 -5.13
N TYR A 247 17.66 23.67 -4.52
CA TYR A 247 17.04 22.76 -3.56
C TYR A 247 16.29 23.46 -2.42
N LYS A 248 16.85 24.57 -1.90
CA LYS A 248 16.19 25.34 -0.83
C LYS A 248 14.88 25.95 -1.30
N ASP A 249 14.89 26.54 -2.51
CA ASP A 249 13.71 27.19 -3.06
C ASP A 249 12.65 26.17 -3.47
N ILE A 250 13.05 25.01 -3.99
CA ILE A 250 12.13 23.90 -4.25
C ILE A 250 11.45 23.44 -2.97
N VAL A 251 12.21 23.25 -1.89
CA VAL A 251 11.64 22.82 -0.60
C VAL A 251 10.76 23.91 0.02
N SER A 252 11.18 25.17 -0.02
CA SER A 252 10.40 26.26 0.59
C SER A 252 9.18 26.65 -0.23
N ALA A 253 9.33 26.85 -1.54
CA ALA A 253 8.28 27.39 -2.38
C ALA A 253 7.32 26.31 -2.92
N ALA A 254 7.82 25.14 -3.33
CA ALA A 254 6.99 24.09 -3.89
C ALA A 254 6.47 23.11 -2.82
N ALA A 255 7.31 22.73 -1.86
CA ALA A 255 6.94 21.81 -0.79
C ALA A 255 6.49 22.51 0.52
N TYR A 256 6.49 23.85 0.56
CA TYR A 256 6.09 24.62 1.75
C TYR A 256 6.83 24.17 3.02
N GLY A 257 8.11 23.87 2.91
CA GLY A 257 8.95 23.38 4.00
C GLY A 257 8.69 21.91 4.42
N ARG A 258 7.83 21.18 3.71
CA ARG A 258 7.43 19.79 4.02
C ARG A 258 8.39 18.75 3.39
N GLY A 259 9.66 19.05 3.35
CA GLY A 259 10.67 18.17 2.79
C GLY A 259 12.07 18.61 3.16
N LYS A 260 13.03 17.79 2.85
CA LYS A 260 14.45 18.09 3.00
C LYS A 260 15.24 17.48 1.86
N PRO A 261 16.36 18.06 1.42
CA PRO A 261 17.24 17.41 0.46
C PRO A 261 17.73 16.08 1.03
N MET A 262 17.69 15.02 0.22
CA MET A 262 18.18 13.70 0.63
C MET A 262 19.70 13.69 0.75
N PHE A 263 20.39 14.37 -0.17
CA PHE A 263 21.86 14.48 -0.23
C PHE A 263 22.31 15.92 -0.21
N GLY A 264 23.55 16.16 0.22
CA GLY A 264 24.17 17.51 0.15
C GLY A 264 23.73 18.51 1.21
N GLY A 265 22.94 18.10 2.18
CA GLY A 265 22.62 18.93 3.36
C GLY A 265 23.64 18.81 4.46
N LYS A 266 23.41 19.52 5.60
CA LYS A 266 24.25 19.42 6.83
C LYS A 266 24.19 18.03 7.51
N HIS A 267 23.43 17.10 6.99
CA HIS A 267 23.37 15.72 7.47
C HIS A 267 24.59 14.96 6.96
N LYS A 268 25.50 14.68 7.86
CA LYS A 268 26.79 14.00 7.60
C LYS A 268 26.67 12.52 7.19
N THR A 269 25.48 11.99 7.21
CA THR A 269 25.22 10.62 6.73
C THR A 269 24.08 10.69 5.72
N PRO A 270 24.27 10.21 4.48
CA PRO A 270 23.14 9.70 3.71
C PRO A 270 22.45 8.72 4.65
N GLN A 271 21.15 8.82 4.85
CA GLN A 271 20.42 7.70 5.41
C GLN A 271 20.76 6.57 4.47
N SER A 272 21.54 5.62 4.94
CA SER A 272 21.97 4.49 4.13
C SER A 272 20.72 3.79 3.69
N VAL A 273 20.51 3.76 2.38
CA VAL A 273 19.61 2.82 1.76
C VAL A 273 20.37 1.50 1.80
N GLU A 274 20.42 0.87 2.99
CA GLU A 274 20.83 -0.51 3.14
C GLU A 274 19.69 -1.46 2.74
#